data_170a296e221817b2330465c6b049661d
#
_entry.id   170a296e221817b2330465c6b049661d
#
_cell.length_a   1.000
_cell.length_b   1.000
_cell.length_c   1.000
_cell.angle_alpha   90.00
_cell.angle_beta   90.00
_cell.angle_gamma   90.00
#
_symmetry.space_group_name_H-M   'P 1'
#
loop_
_entity.id
_entity.type
_entity.pdbx_description
1 polymer ?
#
loop_
_entity_poly.entity_id
_entity_poly.type
_entity_poly.pdbx_seq_one_letter_code
_entity_poly.pdbx_strand_id
1 'polypeptide(L)'
;MKSIIRIVLLLIGVLSIGCYEDKGNYDLVDYNKIEEVVLIPSLSNTAVYLGDTVRIAVSMQYKYPDRDTITGFEYVWKENWEGDTLGTSRVLEYVPGEAKSYTFYLHVREVATGITTRFSFSARVSSPYSSGWLIASQRDGKPCLTFIRRDSRRNESNQLVYFWTDFVNIYDELHPGTPLNSNALVGVSTYPVSYSGD
;
A
#
# COMPACT_ATOMS: atom_id res chain seq x y z
N MET A 1 -18.78 -71.35 3.97
CA MET A 1 -19.33 -70.30 4.84
C MET A 1 -18.50 -70.01 6.08
N LYS A 2 -18.09 -71.01 6.90
CA LYS A 2 -17.31 -70.71 8.14
C LYS A 2 -15.96 -70.01 7.92
N SER A 3 -15.28 -70.24 6.76
CA SER A 3 -14.04 -69.60 6.41
C SER A 3 -14.20 -68.12 6.06
N ILE A 4 -15.24 -67.78 5.35
CA ILE A 4 -15.53 -66.38 4.95
C ILE A 4 -15.86 -65.51 6.18
N ILE A 5 -16.61 -66.05 7.12
CA ILE A 5 -16.97 -65.34 8.36
C ILE A 5 -15.71 -65.06 9.19
N ARG A 6 -14.74 -65.98 9.23
CA ARG A 6 -13.48 -65.74 9.94
C ARG A 6 -12.60 -64.64 9.31
N ILE A 7 -12.58 -64.58 7.95
CA ILE A 7 -11.86 -63.53 7.22
C ILE A 7 -12.50 -62.18 7.44
N VAL A 8 -13.85 -62.08 7.42
CA VAL A 8 -14.58 -60.82 7.65
C VAL A 8 -14.36 -60.33 9.10
N LEU A 9 -14.40 -61.22 10.10
CA LEU A 9 -14.14 -60.85 11.49
C LEU A 9 -12.69 -60.38 11.71
N LEU A 10 -11.73 -60.96 10.98
CA LEU A 10 -10.32 -60.57 11.04
C LEU A 10 -10.12 -59.18 10.39
N LEU A 11 -10.83 -58.90 9.28
CA LEU A 11 -10.80 -57.61 8.60
C LEU A 11 -11.43 -56.49 9.46
N ILE A 12 -12.53 -56.78 10.14
CA ILE A 12 -13.17 -55.82 11.07
C ILE A 12 -12.25 -55.54 12.26
N GLY A 13 -11.55 -56.55 12.79
CA GLY A 13 -10.59 -56.35 13.87
C GLY A 13 -9.38 -55.48 13.51
N VAL A 14 -8.90 -55.56 12.25
CA VAL A 14 -7.81 -54.70 11.76
C VAL A 14 -8.27 -53.24 11.53
N LEU A 15 -9.52 -53.04 11.10
CA LEU A 15 -10.07 -51.72 10.90
C LEU A 15 -10.35 -50.93 12.21
N SER A 16 -10.52 -51.65 13.33
CA SER A 16 -10.76 -51.03 14.63
C SER A 16 -9.48 -50.52 15.34
N ILE A 17 -8.31 -50.90 14.88
CA ILE A 17 -7.02 -50.46 15.47
C ILE A 17 -6.57 -49.09 14.91
N GLY A 18 -7.26 -48.57 13.90
CA GLY A 18 -6.89 -47.33 13.21
C GLY A 18 -7.33 -46.04 13.88
N CYS A 19 -8.12 -46.06 14.94
CA CYS A 19 -8.41 -44.88 15.75
C CYS A 19 -7.40 -44.77 16.90
N TYR A 20 -6.17 -44.41 16.57
CA TYR A 20 -5.29 -43.84 17.56
C TYR A 20 -5.82 -42.43 17.86
N GLU A 21 -6.55 -42.26 18.97
CA GLU A 21 -6.85 -40.93 19.49
C GLU A 21 -5.54 -40.21 19.72
N ASP A 22 -5.25 -39.27 18.83
CA ASP A 22 -4.19 -38.31 19.06
C ASP A 22 -4.59 -37.55 20.35
N LYS A 23 -4.01 -37.92 21.49
CA LYS A 23 -4.29 -37.32 22.78
C LYS A 23 -3.76 -35.93 22.93
N GLY A 24 -3.30 -35.33 21.78
CA GLY A 24 -3.00 -33.91 21.68
C GLY A 24 -2.19 -33.35 22.84
N ASN A 25 -1.18 -34.08 23.34
CA ASN A 25 -0.24 -33.48 24.28
C ASN A 25 0.80 -32.64 23.59
N TYR A 26 0.31 -31.80 22.68
CA TYR A 26 1.11 -30.68 22.16
C TYR A 26 1.10 -29.62 23.26
N ASP A 27 2.26 -29.34 23.84
CA ASP A 27 2.49 -28.10 24.57
C ASP A 27 2.40 -26.95 23.54
N LEU A 28 1.17 -26.55 23.23
CA LEU A 28 0.91 -25.42 22.35
C LEU A 28 1.35 -24.17 23.09
N VAL A 29 2.59 -23.78 22.91
CA VAL A 29 3.09 -22.50 23.38
C VAL A 29 2.31 -21.42 22.63
N ASP A 30 1.53 -20.63 23.38
CA ASP A 30 0.77 -19.52 22.81
C ASP A 30 1.76 -18.46 22.30
N TYR A 31 1.92 -18.45 20.99
CA TYR A 31 2.88 -17.63 20.28
C TYR A 31 2.45 -16.15 20.26
N ASN A 32 3.38 -15.25 20.55
CA ASN A 32 3.12 -13.80 20.50
C ASN A 32 3.18 -13.29 19.05
N LYS A 33 2.13 -13.59 18.29
CA LYS A 33 2.06 -13.20 16.87
C LYS A 33 1.90 -11.69 16.67
N ILE A 34 2.33 -11.20 15.53
CA ILE A 34 1.99 -9.87 15.03
C ILE A 34 0.49 -9.89 14.67
N GLU A 35 -0.33 -9.08 15.33
CA GLU A 35 -1.76 -8.97 15.04
C GLU A 35 -2.04 -7.88 14.01
N GLU A 36 -1.37 -6.75 14.14
CA GLU A 36 -1.59 -5.61 13.29
C GLU A 36 -0.27 -4.92 12.91
N VAL A 37 -0.25 -4.36 11.71
CA VAL A 37 0.81 -3.44 11.27
C VAL A 37 0.18 -2.08 10.97
N VAL A 38 0.62 -1.08 11.70
CA VAL A 38 0.15 0.29 11.55
C VAL A 38 1.11 1.05 10.64
N LEU A 39 0.56 1.72 9.64
CA LEU A 39 1.33 2.58 8.72
C LEU A 39 1.61 3.95 9.33
N ILE A 40 2.83 4.44 9.17
CA ILE A 40 3.28 5.75 9.64
C ILE A 40 3.96 6.51 8.48
N PRO A 41 3.38 7.61 7.95
CA PRO A 41 2.02 8.09 8.19
C PRO A 41 0.96 7.18 7.55
N SER A 42 -0.28 7.29 8.02
CA SER A 42 -1.40 6.58 7.38
C SER A 42 -1.58 7.06 5.94
N LEU A 43 -1.53 6.12 4.97
CA LEU A 43 -1.69 6.43 3.54
C LEU A 43 -3.09 6.95 3.18
N SER A 44 -4.08 6.66 4.02
CA SER A 44 -5.48 7.09 3.77
C SER A 44 -5.69 8.60 3.79
N ASN A 45 -4.75 9.36 4.32
CA ASN A 45 -4.86 10.80 4.53
C ASN A 45 -3.86 11.64 3.72
N THR A 46 -3.07 11.04 2.85
CA THR A 46 -2.04 11.75 2.09
C THR A 46 -2.30 11.55 0.60
N ALA A 47 -2.58 12.64 -0.12
CA ALA A 47 -2.59 12.59 -1.57
C ALA A 47 -1.15 12.36 -2.05
N VAL A 48 -0.96 11.36 -2.88
CA VAL A 48 0.31 11.04 -3.53
C VAL A 48 0.17 11.37 -5.01
N TYR A 49 1.12 12.12 -5.53
CA TYR A 49 1.13 12.49 -6.94
C TYR A 49 2.27 11.79 -7.68
N LEU A 50 2.13 11.67 -9.00
CA LEU A 50 3.19 11.17 -9.85
C LEU A 50 4.43 12.08 -9.71
N GLY A 51 5.58 11.48 -9.44
CA GLY A 51 6.83 12.18 -9.12
C GLY A 51 7.12 12.29 -7.62
N ASP A 52 6.12 12.10 -6.76
CA ASP A 52 6.34 12.04 -5.32
C ASP A 52 6.94 10.68 -4.92
N THR A 53 7.65 10.66 -3.80
CA THR A 53 8.10 9.40 -3.17
C THR A 53 7.05 8.90 -2.19
N VAL A 54 6.50 7.73 -2.45
CA VAL A 54 5.67 6.99 -1.48
C VAL A 54 6.58 6.47 -0.39
N ARG A 55 6.44 6.98 0.83
CA ARG A 55 7.20 6.53 1.99
C ARG A 55 6.26 5.86 2.99
N ILE A 56 6.48 4.58 3.24
CA ILE A 56 5.67 3.77 4.15
C ILE A 56 6.58 3.22 5.25
N ALA A 57 6.42 3.71 6.46
CA ALA A 57 7.02 3.11 7.65
C ALA A 57 5.98 2.25 8.37
N VAL A 58 6.42 1.16 8.99
CA VAL A 58 5.53 0.25 9.70
C VAL A 58 5.86 0.15 11.18
N SER A 59 4.81 0.13 12.01
CA SER A 59 4.86 -0.23 13.43
C SER A 59 4.07 -1.50 13.63
N MET A 60 4.60 -2.44 14.41
CA MET A 60 3.97 -3.73 14.67
C MET A 60 3.29 -3.72 16.02
N GLN A 61 2.08 -4.25 16.06
CA GLN A 61 1.35 -4.54 17.29
C GLN A 61 1.28 -6.06 17.49
N TYR A 62 1.58 -6.49 18.69
CA TYR A 62 1.62 -7.90 19.07
C TYR A 62 0.38 -8.29 19.87
N LYS A 63 0.01 -9.56 19.81
CA LYS A 63 -1.09 -10.13 20.58
C LYS A 63 -0.92 -9.91 22.10
N TYR A 64 0.31 -9.98 22.56
CA TYR A 64 0.67 -9.77 23.97
C TYR A 64 1.74 -8.68 24.05
N PRO A 65 1.35 -7.39 24.21
CA PRO A 65 2.29 -6.27 24.21
C PRO A 65 3.31 -6.32 25.36
N ASP A 66 2.90 -6.91 26.49
CA ASP A 66 3.70 -6.99 27.72
C ASP A 66 4.69 -8.16 27.76
N ARG A 67 4.65 -9.04 26.75
CA ARG A 67 5.62 -10.13 26.62
C ARG A 67 6.85 -9.65 25.87
N ASP A 68 8.00 -10.28 26.13
CA ASP A 68 9.25 -10.02 25.44
C ASP A 68 9.01 -10.01 23.93
N THR A 69 9.26 -8.85 23.33
CA THR A 69 9.08 -8.67 21.90
C THR A 69 10.17 -9.44 21.17
N ILE A 70 9.75 -10.19 20.17
CA ILE A 70 10.67 -10.91 19.32
C ILE A 70 11.54 -9.88 18.58
N THR A 71 12.85 -10.03 18.68
CA THR A 71 13.83 -9.20 18.03
C THR A 71 14.37 -9.91 16.80
N GLY A 72 14.45 -9.21 15.68
CA GLY A 72 14.97 -9.74 14.44
C GLY A 72 13.87 -10.09 13.43
N PHE A 73 13.62 -9.13 12.53
CA PHE A 73 12.69 -9.27 11.43
C PHE A 73 13.39 -9.03 10.09
N GLU A 74 13.01 -9.82 9.11
CA GLU A 74 13.30 -9.58 7.71
C GLU A 74 12.05 -9.03 7.04
N TYR A 75 12.22 -8.01 6.21
CA TYR A 75 11.13 -7.34 5.50
C TYR A 75 11.29 -7.56 4.00
N VAL A 76 10.20 -7.83 3.30
CA VAL A 76 10.17 -7.87 1.84
C VAL A 76 8.93 -7.14 1.37
N TRP A 77 9.13 -6.07 0.61
CA TRP A 77 8.07 -5.29 -0.03
C TRP A 77 7.93 -5.69 -1.48
N LYS A 78 6.68 -5.80 -1.95
CA LYS A 78 6.33 -6.10 -3.33
C LYS A 78 5.18 -5.23 -3.80
N GLU A 79 5.14 -4.88 -5.09
CA GLU A 79 3.99 -4.16 -5.67
C GLU A 79 2.79 -5.09 -5.88
N ASN A 80 3.03 -6.33 -6.28
CA ASN A 80 1.98 -7.34 -6.49
C ASN A 80 2.34 -8.59 -5.69
N TRP A 81 1.38 -9.49 -5.52
CA TRP A 81 1.59 -10.72 -4.75
C TRP A 81 2.82 -11.53 -5.19
N GLU A 82 2.99 -11.67 -6.51
CA GLU A 82 4.11 -12.40 -7.13
C GLU A 82 5.15 -11.48 -7.79
N GLY A 83 5.00 -10.16 -7.58
CA GLY A 83 5.86 -9.15 -8.21
C GLY A 83 7.28 -9.13 -7.66
N ASP A 84 8.11 -8.31 -8.31
CA ASP A 84 9.49 -8.09 -7.90
C ASP A 84 9.59 -7.45 -6.52
N THR A 85 10.73 -7.66 -5.86
CA THR A 85 11.01 -7.03 -4.58
C THR A 85 11.33 -5.55 -4.77
N LEU A 86 10.54 -4.69 -4.13
CA LEU A 86 10.73 -3.24 -4.12
C LEU A 86 11.73 -2.78 -3.06
N GLY A 87 11.84 -3.52 -1.96
CA GLY A 87 12.74 -3.20 -0.85
C GLY A 87 12.71 -4.25 0.25
N THR A 88 13.74 -4.20 1.11
CA THR A 88 13.93 -5.15 2.22
C THR A 88 14.10 -4.45 3.57
N SER A 89 13.87 -3.14 3.63
CA SER A 89 13.96 -2.39 4.88
C SER A 89 12.57 -2.25 5.54
N ARG A 90 12.58 -1.88 6.83
CA ARG A 90 11.33 -1.58 7.56
C ARG A 90 10.54 -0.42 6.95
N VAL A 91 11.23 0.45 6.22
CA VAL A 91 10.62 1.58 5.51
C VAL A 91 10.70 1.31 4.03
N LEU A 92 9.55 1.37 3.35
CA LEU A 92 9.49 1.40 1.90
C LEU A 92 9.62 2.86 1.43
N GLU A 93 10.53 3.10 0.48
CA GLU A 93 10.60 4.33 -0.31
C GLU A 93 10.47 3.93 -1.77
N TYR A 94 9.39 4.38 -2.41
CA TYR A 94 9.04 3.98 -3.76
C TYR A 94 8.58 5.19 -4.58
N VAL A 95 9.13 5.36 -5.78
CA VAL A 95 8.70 6.39 -6.72
C VAL A 95 7.83 5.75 -7.79
N PRO A 96 6.51 6.04 -7.79
CA PRO A 96 5.59 5.48 -8.76
C PRO A 96 5.88 5.98 -10.18
N GLY A 97 5.92 5.06 -11.16
CA GLY A 97 6.09 5.40 -12.57
C GLY A 97 4.80 5.81 -13.29
N GLU A 98 3.63 5.55 -12.69
CA GLU A 98 2.32 5.77 -13.30
C GLU A 98 1.30 6.28 -12.29
N ALA A 99 0.33 7.05 -12.77
CA ALA A 99 -0.81 7.49 -11.97
C ALA A 99 -1.89 6.40 -11.96
N LYS A 100 -1.88 5.56 -10.92
CA LYS A 100 -2.82 4.45 -10.71
C LYS A 100 -2.97 4.12 -9.23
N SER A 101 -3.84 3.17 -8.91
CA SER A 101 -3.88 2.55 -7.58
C SER A 101 -2.81 1.46 -7.50
N TYR A 102 -1.97 1.55 -6.47
CA TYR A 102 -0.95 0.57 -6.13
C TYR A 102 -1.40 -0.25 -4.94
N THR A 103 -1.08 -1.53 -4.95
CA THR A 103 -1.21 -2.40 -3.77
C THR A 103 0.16 -2.93 -3.41
N PHE A 104 0.65 -2.52 -2.25
CA PHE A 104 1.91 -2.98 -1.72
C PHE A 104 1.68 -4.14 -0.76
N TYR A 105 2.48 -5.19 -0.89
CA TYR A 105 2.50 -6.33 0.00
C TYR A 105 3.78 -6.29 0.83
N LEU A 106 3.61 -6.35 2.14
CA LEU A 106 4.70 -6.47 3.09
C LEU A 106 4.73 -7.89 3.65
N HIS A 107 5.82 -8.58 3.48
CA HIS A 107 6.12 -9.83 4.14
C HIS A 107 7.09 -9.54 5.29
N VAL A 108 6.69 -9.87 6.50
CA VAL A 108 7.51 -9.76 7.70
C VAL A 108 7.84 -11.17 8.17
N ARG A 109 9.09 -11.56 8.06
CA ARG A 109 9.59 -12.85 8.53
C ARG A 109 10.29 -12.67 9.87
N GLU A 110 9.83 -13.38 10.85
CA GLU A 110 10.49 -13.50 12.13
C GLU A 110 11.68 -14.46 12.01
N VAL A 111 12.89 -13.98 12.31
CA VAL A 111 14.13 -14.77 12.11
C VAL A 111 14.18 -15.97 13.05
N ALA A 112 13.74 -15.79 14.31
CA ALA A 112 13.82 -16.84 15.34
C ALA A 112 12.92 -18.05 15.07
N THR A 113 11.70 -17.81 14.56
CA THR A 113 10.70 -18.88 14.32
C THR A 113 10.57 -19.26 12.85
N GLY A 114 11.05 -18.41 11.95
CA GLY A 114 10.85 -18.53 10.50
C GLY A 114 9.42 -18.25 10.05
N ILE A 115 8.52 -17.83 10.95
CA ILE A 115 7.13 -17.49 10.64
C ILE A 115 7.09 -16.22 9.82
N THR A 116 6.32 -16.25 8.73
CA THR A 116 6.11 -15.09 7.87
C THR A 116 4.67 -14.60 7.96
N THR A 117 4.48 -13.37 8.38
CA THR A 117 3.18 -12.68 8.37
C THR A 117 3.14 -11.71 7.19
N ARG A 118 1.96 -11.58 6.57
CA ARG A 118 1.78 -10.79 5.34
C ARG A 118 0.71 -9.75 5.53
N PHE A 119 0.98 -8.54 5.02
CA PHE A 119 0.08 -7.40 5.07
C PHE A 119 -0.05 -6.79 3.69
N SER A 120 -1.18 -6.14 3.41
CA SER A 120 -1.39 -5.41 2.16
C SER A 120 -1.83 -3.98 2.45
N PHE A 121 -1.35 -3.05 1.64
CA PHE A 121 -1.62 -1.63 1.74
C PHE A 121 -1.91 -1.06 0.36
N SER A 122 -2.87 -0.16 0.28
CA SER A 122 -3.20 0.49 -0.99
C SER A 122 -2.85 1.97 -0.93
N ALA A 123 -2.26 2.47 -2.03
CA ALA A 123 -2.01 3.88 -2.24
C ALA A 123 -2.54 4.28 -3.62
N ARG A 124 -3.28 5.39 -3.68
CA ARG A 124 -3.69 5.96 -4.95
C ARG A 124 -2.73 7.07 -5.36
N VAL A 125 -2.07 6.87 -6.49
CA VAL A 125 -1.21 7.87 -7.12
C VAL A 125 -1.99 8.57 -8.21
N SER A 126 -2.06 9.89 -8.14
CA SER A 126 -2.78 10.72 -9.09
C SER A 126 -1.82 11.55 -9.95
N SER A 127 -2.26 11.97 -11.12
CA SER A 127 -1.52 12.99 -11.86
C SER A 127 -1.55 14.31 -11.08
N PRO A 128 -0.43 15.06 -11.02
CA PRO A 128 -0.41 16.35 -10.34
C PRO A 128 -1.35 17.37 -10.98
N TYR A 129 -1.79 17.13 -12.22
CA TYR A 129 -2.68 18.00 -12.98
C TYR A 129 -4.10 17.43 -13.16
N SER A 130 -4.50 16.45 -12.34
CA SER A 130 -5.80 15.76 -12.50
C SER A 130 -7.00 16.57 -12.01
N SER A 131 -6.79 17.52 -11.12
CA SER A 131 -7.88 18.31 -10.52
C SER A 131 -7.40 19.70 -10.13
N GLY A 132 -7.96 20.74 -10.73
CA GLY A 132 -7.56 22.12 -10.50
C GLY A 132 -7.99 23.06 -11.60
N TRP A 133 -7.32 24.19 -11.71
CA TRP A 133 -7.56 25.21 -12.70
C TRP A 133 -6.39 25.32 -13.65
N LEU A 134 -6.66 25.23 -14.95
CA LEU A 134 -5.71 25.54 -16.01
C LEU A 134 -5.94 26.95 -16.49
N ILE A 135 -4.96 27.82 -16.32
CA ILE A 135 -4.99 29.23 -16.70
C ILE A 135 -4.04 29.42 -17.87
N ALA A 136 -4.62 29.85 -18.99
CA ALA A 136 -3.85 30.30 -20.15
C ALA A 136 -3.68 31.82 -20.07
N SER A 137 -2.45 32.28 -20.13
CA SER A 137 -2.10 33.69 -19.98
C SER A 137 -0.88 34.05 -20.86
N GLN A 138 -0.52 35.31 -20.86
CA GLN A 138 0.74 35.78 -21.42
C GLN A 138 1.64 36.30 -20.30
N ARG A 139 2.90 35.90 -20.31
CA ARG A 139 3.93 36.41 -19.43
C ARG A 139 5.11 36.87 -20.27
N ASP A 140 5.48 38.12 -20.11
CA ASP A 140 6.57 38.76 -20.88
C ASP A 140 6.42 38.60 -22.43
N GLY A 141 5.17 38.72 -22.92
CA GLY A 141 4.82 38.57 -24.31
C GLY A 141 4.82 37.13 -24.86
N LYS A 142 5.03 36.14 -23.98
CA LYS A 142 5.01 34.70 -24.32
C LYS A 142 3.78 34.01 -23.75
N PRO A 143 3.19 33.06 -24.48
CA PRO A 143 2.10 32.25 -23.95
C PRO A 143 2.59 31.41 -22.76
N CYS A 144 1.77 31.34 -21.71
CA CYS A 144 2.08 30.63 -20.49
C CYS A 144 0.85 29.84 -20.02
N LEU A 145 1.03 28.57 -19.72
CA LEU A 145 0.02 27.73 -19.09
C LEU A 145 0.39 27.51 -17.61
N THR A 146 -0.48 27.91 -16.72
CA THR A 146 -0.34 27.74 -15.28
C THR A 146 -1.45 26.82 -14.78
N PHE A 147 -1.10 25.79 -14.03
CA PHE A 147 -2.07 24.93 -13.35
C PHE A 147 -2.08 25.24 -11.85
N ILE A 148 -3.27 25.45 -11.29
CA ILE A 148 -3.45 25.71 -9.87
C ILE A 148 -4.23 24.54 -9.28
N ARG A 149 -3.58 23.81 -8.36
CA ARG A 149 -4.14 22.65 -7.66
C ARG A 149 -4.54 23.04 -6.24
N ARG A 150 -5.69 22.55 -5.81
CA ARG A 150 -6.09 22.62 -4.42
C ARG A 150 -5.59 21.37 -3.68
N ASP A 151 -4.71 21.58 -2.76
CA ASP A 151 -4.16 20.54 -1.90
C ASP A 151 -4.75 20.62 -0.49
N SER A 152 -4.60 19.54 0.28
CA SER A 152 -5.01 19.50 1.67
C SER A 152 -4.02 18.72 2.51
N ARG A 153 -3.86 19.15 3.75
CA ARG A 153 -3.09 18.44 4.76
C ARG A 153 -3.77 18.53 6.12
N ARG A 154 -3.48 17.58 7.00
CA ARG A 154 -3.90 17.70 8.39
C ARG A 154 -2.88 18.52 9.16
N ASN A 155 -3.39 19.45 9.98
CA ASN A 155 -2.56 20.23 10.91
C ASN A 155 -2.29 19.40 12.19
N GLU A 156 -1.54 19.97 13.13
CA GLU A 156 -1.22 19.37 14.43
C GLU A 156 -2.45 18.98 15.26
N SER A 157 -3.57 19.70 15.06
CA SER A 157 -4.86 19.40 15.70
C SER A 157 -5.72 18.41 14.91
N ASN A 158 -5.13 17.69 13.94
CA ASN A 158 -5.81 16.72 13.06
C ASN A 158 -6.94 17.32 12.18
N GLN A 159 -7.00 18.66 12.03
CA GLN A 159 -7.98 19.34 11.19
C GLN A 159 -7.48 19.41 9.75
N LEU A 160 -8.39 19.27 8.78
CA LEU A 160 -8.07 19.36 7.37
C LEU A 160 -7.87 20.83 6.98
N VAL A 161 -6.69 21.17 6.50
CA VAL A 161 -6.33 22.52 6.03
C VAL A 161 -6.07 22.45 4.53
N TYR A 162 -6.69 23.35 3.78
CA TYR A 162 -6.53 23.47 2.34
C TYR A 162 -5.52 24.57 2.00
N PHE A 163 -4.77 24.33 0.93
CA PHE A 163 -3.83 25.29 0.35
C PHE A 163 -3.77 25.13 -1.16
N TRP A 164 -3.21 26.11 -1.84
CA TRP A 164 -3.08 26.10 -3.28
C TRP A 164 -1.62 25.90 -3.67
N THR A 165 -1.41 25.07 -4.68
CA THR A 165 -0.10 24.86 -5.30
C THR A 165 -0.19 25.26 -6.75
N ASP A 166 0.67 26.19 -7.18
CA ASP A 166 0.76 26.67 -8.54
C ASP A 166 1.94 26.04 -9.28
N PHE A 167 1.66 25.59 -10.49
CA PHE A 167 2.62 25.04 -11.42
C PHE A 167 2.68 25.99 -12.62
N VAL A 168 3.69 26.83 -12.66
CA VAL A 168 3.84 27.87 -13.69
C VAL A 168 4.53 27.28 -14.92
N ASN A 169 3.99 27.61 -16.11
CA ASN A 169 4.57 27.19 -17.38
C ASN A 169 4.66 25.66 -17.57
N ILE A 170 3.60 24.96 -17.18
CA ILE A 170 3.53 23.48 -17.24
C ILE A 170 3.71 22.94 -18.66
N TYR A 171 3.42 23.72 -19.70
CA TYR A 171 3.59 23.26 -21.07
C TYR A 171 5.05 23.00 -21.41
N ASP A 172 5.94 23.93 -21.05
CA ASP A 172 7.37 23.78 -21.34
C ASP A 172 8.00 22.66 -20.50
N GLU A 173 7.45 22.41 -19.27
CA GLU A 173 7.85 21.30 -18.43
C GLU A 173 7.48 19.94 -19.04
N LEU A 174 6.26 19.83 -19.58
CA LEU A 174 5.74 18.58 -20.16
C LEU A 174 6.24 18.35 -21.58
N HIS A 175 6.62 19.43 -22.32
CA HIS A 175 7.06 19.41 -23.71
C HIS A 175 8.38 20.14 -23.89
N PRO A 176 9.47 19.67 -23.28
CA PRO A 176 10.76 20.35 -23.35
C PRO A 176 11.23 20.48 -24.80
N GLY A 177 11.63 21.69 -25.21
CA GLY A 177 12.11 21.99 -26.55
C GLY A 177 11.03 22.23 -27.60
N THR A 178 9.76 22.16 -27.25
CA THR A 178 8.63 22.45 -28.14
C THR A 178 7.89 23.67 -27.62
N PRO A 179 8.20 24.90 -28.06
CA PRO A 179 7.55 26.09 -27.55
C PRO A 179 6.06 26.13 -27.87
N LEU A 180 5.26 26.65 -26.96
CA LEU A 180 3.85 26.89 -27.19
C LEU A 180 3.72 28.08 -28.16
N ASN A 181 3.40 27.78 -29.41
CA ASN A 181 3.24 28.78 -30.47
C ASN A 181 1.81 29.34 -30.48
N SER A 182 1.60 30.46 -29.80
CA SER A 182 0.34 31.20 -29.88
C SER A 182 0.62 32.69 -29.71
N ASN A 183 0.01 33.51 -30.55
CA ASN A 183 0.15 34.96 -30.46
C ASN A 183 -0.76 35.57 -29.36
N ALA A 184 -1.77 34.86 -28.94
CA ALA A 184 -2.63 35.25 -27.82
C ALA A 184 -3.31 34.01 -27.20
N LEU A 185 -3.03 33.77 -25.97
CA LEU A 185 -3.64 32.68 -25.21
C LEU A 185 -4.24 33.29 -23.95
N VAL A 186 -5.56 33.36 -23.88
CA VAL A 186 -6.27 33.83 -22.68
C VAL A 186 -7.46 32.89 -22.43
N GLY A 187 -7.49 32.28 -21.29
CA GLY A 187 -8.60 31.41 -20.90
C GLY A 187 -8.37 30.75 -19.55
N VAL A 188 -9.46 30.30 -18.96
CA VAL A 188 -9.46 29.53 -17.73
C VAL A 188 -10.33 28.30 -17.96
N SER A 189 -9.76 27.13 -17.69
CA SER A 189 -10.51 25.87 -17.68
C SER A 189 -10.44 25.26 -16.29
N THR A 190 -11.59 24.78 -15.82
CA THR A 190 -11.68 24.04 -14.56
C THR A 190 -11.81 22.56 -14.84
N TYR A 191 -10.95 21.75 -14.24
CA TYR A 191 -11.12 20.31 -14.23
C TYR A 191 -11.96 19.95 -13.01
N PRO A 192 -13.09 19.24 -13.19
CA PRO A 192 -13.99 18.96 -12.09
C PRO A 192 -13.28 18.13 -11.03
N VAL A 193 -13.35 18.60 -9.81
CA VAL A 193 -13.09 17.78 -8.64
C VAL A 193 -14.29 16.84 -8.56
N SER A 194 -14.08 15.55 -8.76
CA SER A 194 -15.09 14.55 -8.44
C SER A 194 -15.31 14.58 -6.92
N TYR A 195 -16.29 15.31 -6.46
CA TYR A 195 -16.81 15.13 -5.11
C TYR A 195 -17.61 13.83 -5.14
N SER A 196 -16.99 12.72 -4.73
CA SER A 196 -17.76 11.64 -4.15
C SER A 196 -18.24 12.17 -2.80
N GLY A 197 -19.40 12.80 -2.78
CA GLY A 197 -20.11 13.06 -1.56
C GLY A 197 -20.57 11.74 -0.98
N ASP A 198 -20.14 11.45 0.21
CA ASP A 198 -20.81 10.65 1.23
C ASP A 198 -20.73 11.44 2.54
#